data_50fa82748962105734efde61526062cd
#
_entry.id   50fa82748962105734efde61526062cd
#
_cell.length_a   1.000
_cell.length_b   1.000
_cell.length_c   1.000
_cell.angle_alpha   90.00
_cell.angle_beta   90.00
_cell.angle_gamma   90.00
#
_symmetry.space_group_name_H-M   'P 1'
#
loop_
_entity.id
_entity.type
_entity.pdbx_description
1 polymer ?
#
loop_
_entity_poly.entity_id
_entity_poly.type
_entity_poly.pdbx_seq_one_letter_code
_entity_poly.pdbx_strand_id
1 'polypeptide(L)'
;GQTRLGRAGKPFRLYKFRTMRIEECDESGLNQSVGNGARQTRVGRLLRATSLDELPQLWNIIIGDMSVVGPRPMVEGQQAAGRDYREVVPYYDFRQLMPPGLSGWAQANGLRGSTQEYGPAKRRIDHDCAYIQNFSLALDLKIIVRTFIKEFLTGSGV
;
A
#
# COMPACT_ATOMS: atom_id res chain seq x y z
N GLY A 1 15.22 -0.47 0.00
CA GLY A 1 14.10 0.26 -0.59
C GLY A 1 13.64 -0.40 -1.88
N GLN A 2 12.41 -0.23 -2.23
CA GLN A 2 11.80 -0.76 -3.45
C GLN A 2 11.29 0.41 -4.31
N THR A 3 11.42 0.31 -5.64
CA THR A 3 10.87 1.33 -6.53
C THR A 3 9.34 1.24 -6.59
N ARG A 4 8.67 2.37 -6.46
CA ARG A 4 7.21 2.52 -6.52
C ARG A 4 6.85 3.71 -7.41
N LEU A 5 5.60 3.73 -7.89
CA LEU A 5 5.06 4.86 -8.61
C LEU A 5 4.43 5.86 -7.64
N GLY A 6 4.84 7.09 -7.75
CA GLY A 6 4.34 8.23 -7.02
C GLY A 6 3.35 9.08 -7.83
N ARG A 7 3.21 10.36 -7.45
CA ARG A 7 2.38 11.33 -8.16
C ARG A 7 2.80 11.46 -9.63
N ALA A 8 1.83 11.49 -10.53
CA ALA A 8 2.02 11.57 -11.98
C ALA A 8 2.87 10.40 -12.54
N GLY A 9 2.85 9.24 -11.91
CA GLY A 9 3.60 8.06 -12.33
C GLY A 9 5.12 8.16 -12.13
N LYS A 10 5.63 9.19 -11.46
CA LYS A 10 7.07 9.35 -11.21
C LYS A 10 7.58 8.26 -10.29
N PRO A 11 8.63 7.52 -10.65
CA PRO A 11 9.20 6.51 -9.77
C PRO A 11 9.89 7.16 -8.59
N PHE A 12 9.73 6.57 -7.40
CA PHE A 12 10.45 6.95 -6.19
C PHE A 12 10.89 5.70 -5.41
N ARG A 13 11.86 5.85 -4.50
CA ARG A 13 12.36 4.77 -3.66
C ARG A 13 11.60 4.72 -2.34
N LEU A 14 10.75 3.71 -2.18
CA LEU A 14 10.04 3.44 -0.95
C LEU A 14 10.96 2.81 0.09
N TYR A 15 11.03 3.38 1.29
CA TYR A 15 11.82 2.85 2.40
C TYR A 15 10.94 1.99 3.32
N LYS A 16 11.50 0.84 3.72
CA LYS A 16 10.81 -0.13 4.57
C LYS A 16 11.83 -1.00 5.30
N PHE A 17 11.56 -1.39 6.54
CA PHE A 17 12.40 -2.39 7.20
C PHE A 17 12.25 -3.75 6.53
N ARG A 18 13.37 -4.47 6.45
CA ARG A 18 13.36 -5.83 5.91
C ARG A 18 12.75 -6.79 6.91
N THR A 19 11.69 -7.47 6.50
CA THR A 19 10.97 -8.45 7.32
C THR A 19 11.13 -9.88 6.82
N MET A 20 11.74 -10.06 5.63
CA MET A 20 11.97 -11.34 4.98
C MET A 20 13.45 -11.71 4.98
N ARG A 21 13.75 -13.02 4.84
CA ARG A 21 15.10 -13.53 4.62
C ARG A 21 15.61 -13.03 3.27
N ILE A 22 16.94 -12.81 3.17
CA ILE A 22 17.56 -12.21 1.97
C ILE A 22 17.34 -13.10 0.74
N GLU A 23 17.46 -14.41 0.91
CA GLU A 23 17.35 -15.43 -0.14
C GLU A 23 15.95 -15.52 -0.77
N GLU A 24 14.95 -14.99 -0.08
CA GLU A 24 13.53 -15.06 -0.48
C GLU A 24 12.91 -13.67 -0.77
N CYS A 25 13.76 -12.62 -0.81
CA CYS A 25 13.32 -11.26 -1.14
C CYS A 25 13.11 -11.13 -2.66
N ASP A 26 11.91 -10.80 -3.06
CA ASP A 26 11.64 -10.33 -4.42
C ASP A 26 11.91 -8.82 -4.49
N GLU A 27 13.01 -8.44 -5.14
CA GLU A 27 13.39 -7.04 -5.34
C GLU A 27 12.44 -6.29 -6.28
N SER A 28 11.77 -6.99 -7.21
CA SER A 28 10.79 -6.40 -8.11
C SER A 28 9.54 -5.93 -7.36
N GLY A 29 9.17 -6.62 -6.28
CA GLY A 29 7.95 -6.37 -5.52
C GLY A 29 6.67 -6.75 -6.27
N LEU A 30 6.77 -7.43 -7.41
CA LEU A 30 5.64 -7.93 -8.20
C LEU A 30 4.99 -9.14 -7.55
N ASN A 31 5.81 -10.02 -6.96
CA ASN A 31 5.31 -11.19 -6.25
C ASN A 31 4.77 -10.80 -4.88
N GLN A 32 3.45 -10.70 -4.80
CA GLN A 32 2.80 -10.46 -3.52
C GLN A 32 3.04 -11.64 -2.59
N SER A 33 3.59 -11.37 -1.40
CA SER A 33 3.73 -12.40 -0.37
C SER A 33 2.36 -12.72 0.23
N VAL A 34 1.62 -13.60 -0.44
CA VAL A 34 0.36 -14.11 0.09
C VAL A 34 0.66 -15.20 1.12
N GLY A 35 0.39 -14.89 2.38
CA GLY A 35 0.08 -15.90 3.38
C GLY A 35 1.20 -16.81 3.93
N ASN A 36 2.44 -16.80 3.47
CA ASN A 36 3.44 -17.74 3.95
C ASN A 36 4.40 -17.11 4.97
N GLY A 37 4.08 -17.31 6.26
CA GLY A 37 4.97 -16.96 7.38
C GLY A 37 6.36 -17.62 7.33
N ALA A 38 6.59 -18.60 6.46
CA ALA A 38 7.88 -19.27 6.27
C ALA A 38 8.99 -18.33 5.78
N ARG A 39 8.66 -17.32 4.97
CA ARG A 39 9.61 -16.33 4.44
C ARG A 39 9.98 -15.23 5.43
N GLN A 40 9.23 -15.08 6.51
CA GLN A 40 9.41 -13.99 7.47
C GLN A 40 10.39 -14.40 8.57
N THR A 41 11.25 -13.46 8.97
CA THR A 41 12.03 -13.62 10.21
C THR A 41 11.11 -13.47 11.42
N ARG A 42 11.54 -13.96 12.61
CA ARG A 42 10.76 -13.79 13.86
C ARG A 42 10.48 -12.32 14.16
N VAL A 43 11.50 -11.47 14.03
CA VAL A 43 11.40 -10.01 14.20
C VAL A 43 10.53 -9.41 13.07
N GLY A 44 10.70 -9.86 11.84
CA GLY A 44 9.91 -9.41 10.69
C GLY A 44 8.41 -9.67 10.86
N ARG A 45 8.04 -10.77 11.49
CA ARG A 45 6.64 -11.09 11.81
C ARG A 45 6.04 -10.08 12.80
N LEU A 46 6.78 -9.74 13.86
CA LEU A 46 6.36 -8.73 14.83
C LEU A 46 6.22 -7.35 14.16
N LEU A 47 7.22 -6.94 13.38
CA LEU A 47 7.20 -5.65 12.67
C LEU A 47 5.99 -5.54 11.72
N ARG A 48 5.66 -6.60 10.99
CA ARG A 48 4.47 -6.62 10.11
C ARG A 48 3.16 -6.61 10.89
N ALA A 49 3.05 -7.40 11.94
CA ALA A 49 1.85 -7.45 12.76
C ALA A 49 1.51 -6.09 13.39
N THR A 50 2.53 -5.26 13.63
CA THR A 50 2.39 -3.91 14.21
C THR A 50 2.51 -2.80 13.16
N SER A 51 2.70 -3.14 11.88
CA SER A 51 3.00 -2.19 10.78
C SER A 51 4.22 -1.28 11.03
N LEU A 52 5.07 -1.62 12.01
CA LEU A 52 6.30 -0.88 12.31
C LEU A 52 7.35 -1.01 11.20
N ASP A 53 7.24 -2.01 10.34
CA ASP A 53 8.10 -2.15 9.17
C ASP A 53 7.90 -1.02 8.14
N GLU A 54 6.82 -0.27 8.22
CA GLU A 54 6.52 0.87 7.37
C GLU A 54 7.02 2.22 7.95
N LEU A 55 7.56 2.26 9.19
CA LEU A 55 8.08 3.50 9.79
C LEU A 55 9.11 4.26 8.92
N PRO A 56 10.03 3.60 8.19
CA PRO A 56 10.95 4.34 7.32
C PRO A 56 10.27 5.13 6.20
N GLN A 57 9.00 4.87 5.89
CA GLN A 57 8.22 5.67 4.93
C GLN A 57 7.93 7.09 5.43
N LEU A 58 8.07 7.36 6.74
CA LEU A 58 8.03 8.73 7.27
C LEU A 58 9.10 9.61 6.63
N TRP A 59 10.24 9.03 6.27
CA TRP A 59 11.27 9.74 5.50
C TRP A 59 10.77 10.11 4.10
N ASN A 60 10.05 9.20 3.43
CA ASN A 60 9.44 9.52 2.13
C ASN A 60 8.41 10.64 2.23
N ILE A 61 7.70 10.76 3.37
CA ILE A 61 6.77 11.86 3.61
C ILE A 61 7.53 13.18 3.79
N ILE A 62 8.61 13.18 4.58
CA ILE A 62 9.43 14.38 4.85
C ILE A 62 10.05 14.93 3.56
N ILE A 63 10.54 14.07 2.67
CA ILE A 63 11.13 14.50 1.39
C ILE A 63 10.10 14.77 0.28
N GLY A 64 8.81 14.53 0.55
CA GLY A 64 7.71 14.86 -0.37
C GLY A 64 7.35 13.80 -1.41
N ASP A 65 7.94 12.61 -1.35
CA ASP A 65 7.58 11.47 -2.22
C ASP A 65 6.21 10.90 -1.89
N MET A 66 5.80 11.01 -0.62
CA MET A 66 4.57 10.45 -0.08
C MET A 66 3.81 11.47 0.78
N SER A 67 2.54 11.18 1.04
CA SER A 67 1.69 11.83 2.03
C SER A 67 1.39 10.88 3.20
N VAL A 68 0.88 11.41 4.31
CA VAL A 68 0.36 10.59 5.42
C VAL A 68 -0.85 9.79 4.94
N VAL A 69 -1.77 10.44 4.21
CA VAL A 69 -2.96 9.80 3.64
C VAL A 69 -2.95 9.94 2.12
N GLY A 70 -3.27 8.86 1.42
CA GLY A 70 -3.32 8.82 -0.04
C GLY A 70 -3.49 7.40 -0.58
N PRO A 71 -3.58 7.22 -1.90
CA PRO A 71 -3.56 5.92 -2.54
C PRO A 71 -2.29 5.14 -2.19
N ARG A 72 -2.40 3.84 -1.91
CA ARG A 72 -1.21 3.03 -1.59
C ARG A 72 -0.23 2.98 -2.77
N PRO A 73 1.10 3.20 -2.56
CA PRO A 73 2.08 3.14 -3.64
C PRO A 73 2.16 1.73 -4.23
N MET A 74 2.16 1.64 -5.55
CA MET A 74 2.23 0.38 -6.28
C MET A 74 3.48 0.29 -7.14
N VAL A 75 3.89 -0.93 -7.51
CA VAL A 75 4.96 -1.17 -8.48
C VAL A 75 4.45 -0.96 -9.89
N GLU A 76 5.36 -0.57 -10.78
CA GLU A 76 5.08 -0.58 -12.22
C GLU A 76 4.83 -2.01 -12.70
N GLY A 77 3.86 -2.19 -13.60
CA GLY A 77 3.50 -3.51 -14.10
C GLY A 77 2.82 -4.43 -13.07
N GLN A 78 2.31 -3.87 -11.97
CA GLN A 78 1.58 -4.68 -10.99
C GLN A 78 0.35 -5.32 -11.61
N GLN A 79 0.15 -6.60 -11.33
CA GLN A 79 -0.95 -7.38 -11.86
C GLN A 79 -2.18 -7.41 -10.93
N ALA A 80 -3.34 -7.51 -11.54
CA ALA A 80 -4.61 -7.80 -10.93
C ALA A 80 -5.31 -8.92 -11.73
N ALA A 81 -5.74 -9.97 -11.06
CA ALA A 81 -6.35 -11.14 -11.73
C ALA A 81 -5.50 -11.71 -12.89
N GLY A 82 -4.15 -11.70 -12.75
CA GLY A 82 -3.22 -12.21 -13.76
C GLY A 82 -2.99 -11.30 -14.98
N ARG A 83 -3.53 -10.06 -14.95
CA ARG A 83 -3.40 -9.06 -16.02
C ARG A 83 -2.81 -7.76 -15.47
N ASP A 84 -2.32 -6.88 -16.34
CA ASP A 84 -1.97 -5.51 -15.93
C ASP A 84 -3.18 -4.79 -15.34
N TYR A 85 -2.95 -4.03 -14.26
CA TYR A 85 -4.03 -3.27 -13.61
C TYR A 85 -4.73 -2.29 -14.54
N ARG A 86 -4.02 -1.71 -15.53
CA ARG A 86 -4.59 -0.78 -16.51
C ARG A 86 -5.56 -1.46 -17.48
N GLU A 87 -5.33 -2.74 -17.79
CA GLU A 87 -6.25 -3.55 -18.59
C GLU A 87 -7.50 -3.92 -17.82
N VAL A 88 -7.34 -4.19 -16.52
CA VAL A 88 -8.42 -4.63 -15.62
C VAL A 88 -9.29 -3.46 -15.18
N VAL A 89 -8.66 -2.28 -14.95
CA VAL A 89 -9.33 -1.06 -14.46
C VAL A 89 -8.87 0.12 -15.32
N PRO A 90 -9.62 0.51 -16.36
CA PRO A 90 -9.19 1.56 -17.32
C PRO A 90 -8.85 2.91 -16.69
N TYR A 91 -9.43 3.24 -15.54
CA TYR A 91 -9.16 4.46 -14.78
C TYR A 91 -8.08 4.28 -13.68
N TYR A 92 -7.26 3.25 -13.76
CA TYR A 92 -6.20 2.96 -12.78
C TYR A 92 -5.28 4.15 -12.53
N ASP A 93 -4.87 4.86 -13.57
CA ASP A 93 -3.91 5.95 -13.46
C ASP A 93 -4.48 7.21 -12.76
N PHE A 94 -5.82 7.30 -12.59
CA PHE A 94 -6.45 8.38 -11.83
C PHE A 94 -5.92 8.48 -10.40
N ARG A 95 -5.54 7.37 -9.80
CA ARG A 95 -4.93 7.32 -8.47
C ARG A 95 -3.57 8.03 -8.36
N GLN A 96 -2.91 8.29 -9.48
CA GLN A 96 -1.62 8.98 -9.53
C GLN A 96 -1.75 10.51 -9.54
N LEU A 97 -2.96 11.06 -9.51
CA LEU A 97 -3.19 12.51 -9.41
C LEU A 97 -2.74 13.08 -8.06
N MET A 98 -2.66 12.25 -7.02
CA MET A 98 -2.18 12.64 -5.69
C MET A 98 -0.92 11.85 -5.30
N PRO A 99 -0.12 12.37 -4.36
CA PRO A 99 0.97 11.62 -3.76
C PRO A 99 0.44 10.33 -3.12
N PRO A 100 1.18 9.21 -3.18
CA PRO A 100 0.79 8.00 -2.48
C PRO A 100 0.85 8.21 -0.97
N GLY A 101 -0.01 7.49 -0.23
CA GLY A 101 -0.12 7.60 1.21
C GLY A 101 0.53 6.45 1.97
N LEU A 102 0.97 6.74 3.21
CA LEU A 102 1.31 5.72 4.21
C LEU A 102 0.04 4.95 4.60
N SER A 103 -1.06 5.65 4.83
CA SER A 103 -2.41 5.12 4.96
C SER A 103 -3.30 5.59 3.81
N GLY A 104 -4.46 4.94 3.62
CA GLY A 104 -5.39 5.32 2.57
C GLY A 104 -6.80 4.78 2.80
N TRP A 105 -7.78 5.31 2.05
CA TRP A 105 -9.18 4.96 2.22
C TRP A 105 -9.45 3.46 1.95
N ALA A 106 -8.80 2.88 0.94
CA ALA A 106 -8.86 1.44 0.68
C ALA A 106 -8.33 0.63 1.87
N GLN A 107 -7.18 1.01 2.44
CA GLN A 107 -6.56 0.32 3.58
C GLN A 107 -7.43 0.42 4.83
N ALA A 108 -7.94 1.61 5.15
CA ALA A 108 -8.83 1.85 6.29
C ALA A 108 -10.13 1.03 6.21
N ASN A 109 -10.58 0.68 4.99
CA ASN A 109 -11.74 -0.17 4.75
C ASN A 109 -11.39 -1.67 4.58
N GLY A 110 -10.14 -2.08 4.87
CA GLY A 110 -9.73 -3.48 4.86
C GLY A 110 -9.37 -4.05 3.50
N LEU A 111 -9.26 -3.22 2.48
CA LEU A 111 -8.85 -3.64 1.14
C LEU A 111 -7.31 -3.69 1.05
N ARG A 112 -6.70 -4.39 2.00
CA ARG A 112 -5.30 -4.83 1.99
C ARG A 112 -5.26 -6.27 1.47
N GLY A 113 -4.14 -6.80 1.11
CA GLY A 113 -4.02 -8.20 0.71
C GLY A 113 -3.96 -8.44 -0.79
N SER A 114 -4.24 -9.66 -1.20
CA SER A 114 -4.05 -10.12 -2.57
C SER A 114 -4.89 -9.36 -3.59
N THR A 115 -4.33 -9.16 -4.77
CA THR A 115 -5.00 -8.64 -5.96
C THR A 115 -5.21 -9.74 -7.00
N GLN A 116 -5.12 -11.01 -6.60
CA GLN A 116 -5.31 -12.15 -7.51
C GLN A 116 -6.73 -12.24 -8.07
N GLU A 117 -7.71 -11.69 -7.35
CA GLU A 117 -9.10 -11.66 -7.79
C GLU A 117 -9.49 -10.28 -8.32
N TYR A 118 -10.28 -10.24 -9.37
CA TYR A 118 -10.77 -9.02 -10.01
C TYR A 118 -11.54 -8.11 -9.04
N GLY A 119 -12.49 -8.67 -8.29
CA GLY A 119 -13.36 -7.91 -7.41
C GLY A 119 -12.63 -7.10 -6.34
N PRO A 120 -11.78 -7.73 -5.51
CA PRO A 120 -10.95 -7.03 -4.52
C PRO A 120 -9.99 -6.01 -5.15
N ALA A 121 -9.38 -6.36 -6.29
CA ALA A 121 -8.47 -5.49 -7.00
C ALA A 121 -9.16 -4.20 -7.48
N LYS A 122 -10.32 -4.35 -8.15
CA LYS A 122 -11.13 -3.23 -8.61
C LYS A 122 -11.61 -2.35 -7.46
N ARG A 123 -12.19 -2.95 -6.40
CA ARG A 123 -12.67 -2.19 -5.22
C ARG A 123 -11.57 -1.35 -4.58
N ARG A 124 -10.32 -1.81 -4.57
CA ARG A 124 -9.19 -1.02 -4.08
C ARG A 124 -9.02 0.26 -4.88
N ILE A 125 -9.02 0.17 -6.21
CA ILE A 125 -8.89 1.35 -7.07
C ILE A 125 -10.11 2.27 -6.95
N ASP A 126 -11.32 1.71 -6.86
CA ASP A 126 -12.54 2.49 -6.65
C ASP A 126 -12.47 3.33 -5.36
N HIS A 127 -11.94 2.75 -4.27
CA HIS A 127 -11.74 3.49 -3.01
C HIS A 127 -10.65 4.55 -3.13
N ASP A 128 -9.55 4.27 -3.83
CA ASP A 128 -8.51 5.26 -4.08
C ASP A 128 -9.06 6.45 -4.90
N CYS A 129 -9.85 6.17 -5.93
CA CYS A 129 -10.51 7.20 -6.74
C CYS A 129 -11.53 8.00 -5.93
N ALA A 130 -12.36 7.32 -5.13
CA ALA A 130 -13.34 7.97 -4.26
C ALA A 130 -12.67 8.90 -3.24
N TYR A 131 -11.51 8.50 -2.68
CA TYR A 131 -10.72 9.36 -1.82
C TYR A 131 -10.27 10.64 -2.53
N ILE A 132 -9.71 10.50 -3.74
CA ILE A 132 -9.21 11.64 -4.53
C ILE A 132 -10.35 12.62 -4.86
N GLN A 133 -11.51 12.10 -5.22
CA GLN A 133 -12.69 12.93 -5.56
C GLN A 133 -13.30 13.65 -4.35
N ASN A 134 -13.15 13.09 -3.16
CA ASN A 134 -13.75 13.61 -1.92
C ASN A 134 -12.69 14.07 -0.90
N PHE A 135 -11.50 14.38 -1.37
CA PHE A 135 -10.40 14.81 -0.52
C PHE A 135 -10.79 15.95 0.42
N SER A 136 -10.53 15.76 1.71
CA SER A 136 -10.69 16.78 2.73
C SER A 136 -9.90 16.41 3.98
N LEU A 137 -9.49 17.41 4.77
CA LEU A 137 -8.81 17.18 6.05
C LEU A 137 -9.64 16.32 7.01
N ALA A 138 -10.96 16.50 7.01
CA ALA A 138 -11.87 15.69 7.81
C ALA A 138 -11.83 14.20 7.40
N LEU A 139 -11.76 13.93 6.09
CA LEU A 139 -11.60 12.58 5.58
C LEU A 139 -10.24 11.99 5.96
N ASP A 140 -9.17 12.77 5.89
CA ASP A 140 -7.82 12.35 6.30
C ASP A 140 -7.79 11.97 7.77
N LEU A 141 -8.33 12.80 8.67
CA LEU A 141 -8.42 12.49 10.09
C LEU A 141 -9.23 11.20 10.33
N LYS A 142 -10.35 11.03 9.64
CA LYS A 142 -11.15 9.81 9.70
C LYS A 142 -10.36 8.58 9.28
N ILE A 143 -9.57 8.68 8.20
CA ILE A 143 -8.72 7.58 7.71
C ILE A 143 -7.65 7.24 8.74
N ILE A 144 -6.96 8.24 9.28
CA ILE A 144 -5.90 8.05 10.29
C ILE A 144 -6.47 7.34 11.52
N VAL A 145 -7.58 7.83 12.08
CA VAL A 145 -8.21 7.22 13.26
C VAL A 145 -8.64 5.78 12.97
N ARG A 146 -9.29 5.53 11.84
CA ARG A 146 -9.70 4.17 11.45
C ARG A 146 -8.51 3.22 11.27
N THR A 147 -7.45 3.69 10.64
CA THR A 147 -6.23 2.89 10.45
C THR A 147 -5.61 2.56 11.80
N PHE A 148 -5.49 3.55 12.70
CA PHE A 148 -4.96 3.33 14.04
C PHE A 148 -5.77 2.30 14.83
N ILE A 149 -7.10 2.47 14.88
CA ILE A 149 -8.00 1.53 15.57
C ILE A 149 -7.82 0.12 15.00
N LYS A 150 -7.79 -0.01 13.69
CA LYS A 150 -7.70 -1.31 13.01
C LYS A 150 -6.35 -2.00 13.26
N GLU A 151 -5.25 -1.26 13.22
CA GLU A 151 -3.91 -1.82 13.38
C GLU A 151 -3.60 -2.19 14.82
N PHE A 152 -3.96 -1.30 15.77
CA PHE A 152 -3.55 -1.46 17.17
C PHE A 152 -4.60 -2.13 18.05
N LEU A 153 -5.89 -1.99 17.75
CA LEU A 153 -6.95 -2.56 18.59
C LEU A 153 -7.50 -3.88 18.08
N THR A 154 -7.50 -4.12 16.77
CA THR A 154 -8.02 -5.38 16.22
C THR A 154 -6.94 -6.35 15.76
N GLY A 155 -5.66 -5.96 15.83
CA GLY A 155 -4.53 -6.82 15.48
C GLY A 155 -4.54 -7.30 14.03
N SER A 156 -5.26 -6.63 13.14
CA SER A 156 -5.41 -7.01 11.74
C SER A 156 -4.34 -6.40 10.82
N GLY A 157 -3.13 -6.22 11.35
CA GLY A 157 -1.96 -5.97 10.54
C GLY A 157 -1.66 -7.21 9.68
N VAL A 158 -2.00 -7.14 8.39
CA VAL A 158 -1.93 -8.12 7.28
C VAL A 158 -3.08 -9.08 7.24
#